data_ad1c57712f6f544417256b07dd9c4dc5
#
_entry.id   ad1c57712f6f544417256b07dd9c4dc5
#
_cell.length_a   1.000
_cell.length_b   1.000
_cell.length_c   1.000
_cell.angle_alpha   90.00
_cell.angle_beta   90.00
_cell.angle_gamma   90.00
#
_symmetry.space_group_name_H-M   'P 1'
#
loop_
_entity.id
_entity.type
_entity.pdbx_description
1 polymer ?
#
loop_
_entity_poly.entity_id
_entity_poly.type
_entity_poly.pdbx_seq_one_letter_code
_entity_poly.pdbx_strand_id
1 'polypeptide(L)' 'MVVKVYGKQHCQGVSKKSGKNYDFYNLHLLVKDRNVDGLACCVKMVDPSVISFDNILVNQQYDLQTDFNGNIVSISPAKV' A
#
# COMPACT_ATOMS: atom_id res chain seq x y z
N MET A 1 7.41 -7.97 -5.06
CA MET A 1 8.00 -6.62 -5.13
C MET A 1 8.30 -6.14 -3.72
N VAL A 2 9.54 -5.82 -3.46
CA VAL A 2 9.97 -5.32 -2.15
C VAL A 2 9.89 -3.80 -2.14
N VAL A 3 9.18 -3.26 -1.16
CA VAL A 3 8.96 -1.82 -1.02
C VAL A 3 9.22 -1.40 0.43
N LYS A 4 9.56 -0.15 0.62
CA LYS A 4 9.61 0.44 1.96
C LYS A 4 8.36 1.27 2.18
N VAL A 5 7.60 0.98 3.23
CA VAL A 5 6.43 1.78 3.61
C VAL A 5 6.92 3.01 4.35
N TYR A 6 6.74 4.16 3.74
CA TYR A 6 7.17 5.44 4.30
C TYR A 6 6.06 6.15 5.04
N GLY A 7 4.81 5.87 4.67
CA GLY A 7 3.65 6.41 5.34
C GLY A 7 2.44 5.52 5.11
N LYS A 8 1.45 5.64 5.96
CA LYS A 8 0.18 4.92 5.82
C LYS A 8 -0.97 5.82 6.22
N GLN A 9 -2.11 5.65 5.56
CA GLN A 9 -3.31 6.42 5.82
C GLN A 9 -4.52 5.51 5.72
N HIS A 10 -5.40 5.58 6.71
CA HIS A 10 -6.66 4.86 6.69
C HIS A 10 -7.75 5.80 6.21
N CYS A 11 -8.36 5.48 5.09
CA CYS A 11 -9.42 6.28 4.48
C CYS A 11 -10.75 5.57 4.67
N GLN A 12 -11.67 6.21 5.38
CA GLN A 12 -12.99 5.69 5.70
C GLN A 12 -14.02 6.78 5.49
N GLY A 13 -15.20 6.44 4.97
CA GLY A 13 -16.27 7.41 4.85
C GLY A 13 -17.37 6.93 3.93
N VAL A 14 -18.20 7.90 3.52
CA VAL A 14 -19.31 7.66 2.60
C VAL A 14 -19.06 8.50 1.35
N SER A 15 -19.11 7.86 0.18
CA SER A 15 -18.95 8.57 -1.07
C SER A 15 -20.13 9.48 -1.32
N LYS A 16 -19.87 10.76 -1.56
CA LYS A 16 -20.92 11.75 -1.87
C LYS A 16 -21.61 11.47 -3.21
N LYS A 17 -20.92 10.81 -4.13
CA LYS A 17 -21.45 10.52 -5.46
C LYS A 17 -22.34 9.29 -5.49
N SER A 18 -21.97 8.23 -4.77
CA SER A 18 -22.67 6.95 -4.81
C SER A 18 -23.42 6.61 -3.54
N GLY A 19 -23.16 7.32 -2.45
CA GLY A 19 -23.74 7.02 -1.14
C GLY A 19 -23.20 5.74 -0.51
N LYS A 20 -22.21 5.12 -1.11
CA LYS A 20 -21.62 3.86 -0.61
C LYS A 20 -20.51 4.15 0.37
N ASN A 21 -20.39 3.30 1.38
CA ASN A 21 -19.29 3.35 2.32
C ASN A 21 -18.01 2.90 1.62
N TYR A 22 -16.92 3.57 1.93
CA TYR A 22 -15.60 3.15 1.50
C TYR A 22 -14.69 2.97 2.71
N ASP A 23 -13.77 2.02 2.59
CA ASP A 23 -12.76 1.73 3.62
C ASP A 23 -11.56 1.12 2.91
N PHE A 24 -10.44 1.82 2.94
CA PHE A 24 -9.22 1.36 2.32
C PHE A 24 -8.02 2.05 2.96
N TYR A 25 -6.83 1.52 2.70
CA TYR A 25 -5.58 2.12 3.15
C TYR A 25 -4.82 2.68 1.96
N ASN A 26 -4.22 3.84 2.13
CA ASN A 26 -3.21 4.36 1.19
C ASN A 26 -1.84 4.13 1.81
N LEU A 27 -0.98 3.44 1.08
CA LEU A 27 0.41 3.23 1.49
C LEU A 27 1.31 4.08 0.62
N HIS A 28 2.10 4.92 1.28
CA HIS A 28 3.13 5.72 0.62
C HIS A 28 4.41 4.90 0.60
N LEU A 29 4.86 4.52 -0.59
CA LEU A 29 5.91 3.53 -0.78
C LEU A 29 7.11 4.13 -1.50
N LEU A 30 8.29 3.64 -1.14
CA LEU A 30 9.50 3.86 -1.90
C LEU A 30 9.87 2.57 -2.63
N VAL A 31 9.99 2.65 -3.94
CA VAL A 31 10.30 1.49 -4.79
C VAL A 31 11.49 1.80 -5.67
N LYS A 32 12.23 0.76 -6.04
CA LYS A 32 13.32 0.89 -6.99
C LYS A 32 12.76 0.89 -8.40
N ASP A 33 13.07 1.93 -9.16
CA ASP A 33 12.61 2.07 -10.55
C ASP A 33 13.82 2.37 -11.42
N ARG A 34 13.95 1.65 -12.55
CA ARG A 34 15.08 1.82 -13.46
C ARG A 34 15.16 3.20 -14.12
N ASN A 35 14.04 3.90 -14.19
CA ASN A 35 13.95 5.23 -14.80
C ASN A 35 14.19 6.37 -13.81
N VAL A 36 14.46 6.04 -12.54
CA VAL A 36 14.65 7.01 -11.48
C VAL A 36 15.99 6.77 -10.80
N ASP A 37 16.81 7.80 -10.71
CA ASP A 37 18.01 7.75 -9.89
C ASP A 37 17.59 7.80 -8.41
N GLY A 38 17.90 6.73 -7.67
CA GLY A 38 17.44 6.57 -6.30
C GLY A 38 16.15 5.78 -6.24
N LEU A 39 15.23 6.21 -5.37
CA LEU A 39 13.96 5.52 -5.16
C LEU A 39 12.79 6.38 -5.66
N ALA A 40 11.87 5.74 -6.34
CA ALA A 40 10.62 6.37 -6.76
C ALA A 40 9.60 6.31 -5.62
N CYS A 41 8.76 7.36 -5.53
CA CYS A 41 7.65 7.41 -4.58
C CYS A 41 6.36 7.03 -5.30
N CYS A 42 5.57 6.17 -4.68
CA CYS A 42 4.24 5.86 -5.21
C CYS A 42 3.25 5.65 -4.08
N VAL A 43 1.96 5.76 -4.41
CA VAL A 43 0.86 5.50 -3.48
C VAL A 43 0.06 4.32 -4.02
N LYS A 44 -0.18 3.33 -3.16
CA LYS A 44 -0.98 2.15 -3.50
C LYS A 44 -2.13 2.01 -2.52
N MET A 45 -3.28 1.60 -3.04
CA MET A 45 -4.45 1.29 -2.23
C MET A 45 -4.41 -0.16 -1.79
N VAL A 46 -4.77 -0.41 -0.54
CA VAL A 46 -4.84 -1.76 0.03
C VAL A 46 -6.20 -1.96 0.66
N ASP A 47 -6.83 -3.10 0.37
CA ASP A 47 -8.09 -3.48 0.99
C ASP A 47 -7.84 -3.89 2.44
N PRO A 48 -8.68 -3.46 3.40
CA PRO A 48 -8.52 -3.85 4.81
C PRO A 48 -8.56 -5.35 5.05
N SER A 49 -9.15 -6.12 4.14
CA SER A 49 -9.18 -7.58 4.25
C SER A 49 -7.81 -8.24 4.04
N VAL A 50 -6.87 -7.54 3.41
CA VAL A 50 -5.54 -8.08 3.13
C VAL A 50 -4.68 -8.10 4.38
N ILE A 51 -4.70 -7.01 5.15
CA ILE A 51 -3.89 -6.85 6.36
C ILE A 51 -4.53 -5.79 7.24
N SER A 52 -4.39 -5.93 8.56
CA SER A 52 -4.81 -4.90 9.50
C SER A 52 -3.91 -3.67 9.40
N PHE A 53 -4.51 -2.49 9.47
CA PHE A 53 -3.78 -1.23 9.39
C PHE A 53 -2.65 -1.14 10.43
N ASP A 54 -2.91 -1.63 11.64
CA ASP A 54 -1.93 -1.59 12.74
C ASP A 54 -0.75 -2.54 12.52
N ASN A 55 -0.91 -3.53 11.66
CA ASN A 55 0.15 -4.48 11.33
C ASN A 55 1.11 -3.95 10.26
N ILE A 56 0.77 -2.82 9.64
CA ILE A 56 1.64 -2.16 8.67
C ILE A 56 2.47 -1.14 9.45
N LEU A 57 3.77 -1.35 9.52
CA LEU A 57 4.67 -0.47 10.26
C LEU A 57 5.37 0.48 9.31
N VAL A 58 5.37 1.77 9.69
CA VAL A 58 6.08 2.81 8.92
C VAL A 58 7.59 2.60 9.05
N ASN A 59 8.32 2.86 7.97
CA ASN A 59 9.77 2.70 7.86
C ASN A 59 10.25 1.24 7.84
N GLN A 60 9.34 0.30 7.59
CA GLN A 60 9.66 -1.10 7.42
C GLN A 60 9.57 -1.51 5.95
N GLN A 61 10.30 -2.55 5.59
CA GLN A 61 10.26 -3.11 4.25
C GLN A 61 9.27 -4.28 4.20
N TYR A 62 8.51 -4.34 3.12
CA TYR A 62 7.52 -5.37 2.89
C TYR A 62 7.64 -5.92 1.49
N ASP A 63 7.27 -7.19 1.34
CA ASP A 63 7.15 -7.83 0.04
C ASP A 63 5.67 -7.83 -0.34
N LEU A 64 5.35 -7.15 -1.43
CA LEU A 64 3.98 -7.01 -1.92
C LEU A 64 3.76 -7.92 -3.12
N GLN A 65 2.60 -8.56 -3.15
CA GLN A 65 2.12 -9.28 -4.32
C GLN A 65 0.89 -8.57 -4.86
N THR A 66 0.87 -8.39 -6.18
CA THR A 66 -0.23 -7.70 -6.85
C THR A 66 -0.88 -8.62 -7.87
N ASP A 67 -2.14 -8.33 -8.21
CA ASP A 67 -2.87 -9.03 -9.25
C ASP A 67 -2.65 -8.35 -10.63
N PHE A 68 -3.38 -8.81 -11.65
CA PHE A 68 -3.31 -8.26 -13.00
C PHE A 68 -3.65 -6.76 -13.06
N ASN A 69 -4.50 -6.29 -12.16
CA ASN A 69 -4.96 -4.90 -12.15
C ASN A 69 -4.05 -4.00 -11.31
N GLY A 70 -3.00 -4.56 -10.71
CA GLY A 70 -2.09 -3.81 -9.87
C GLY A 70 -2.58 -3.65 -8.44
N ASN A 71 -3.64 -4.33 -8.04
CA ASN A 71 -4.14 -4.30 -6.67
C ASN A 71 -3.27 -5.19 -5.78
N ILE A 72 -2.99 -4.71 -4.57
CA ILE A 72 -2.20 -5.48 -3.61
C ILE A 72 -3.07 -6.60 -3.04
N VAL A 73 -2.64 -7.84 -3.24
CA VAL A 73 -3.37 -9.02 -2.75
C VAL A 73 -2.67 -9.68 -1.58
N SER A 74 -1.41 -9.35 -1.33
CA SER A 74 -0.65 -9.92 -0.21
C SER A 74 0.44 -8.96 0.22
N ILE A 75 0.64 -8.85 1.53
CA ILE A 75 1.71 -8.08 2.16
C ILE A 75 2.37 -8.98 3.20
N SER A 76 3.67 -9.13 3.11
CA SER A 76 4.45 -9.86 4.12
C SER A 76 5.74 -9.10 4.41
N PRO A 77 6.28 -9.23 5.66
CA PRO A 77 7.56 -8.59 5.97
C PRO A 77 8.64 -9.07 5.01
N ALA A 78 9.41 -8.14 4.47
CA ALA A 78 10.54 -8.49 3.63
C ALA A 78 11.64 -9.10 4.48
N LYS A 79 12.20 -10.20 4.01
CA LYS A 79 13.38 -10.77 4.65
C LYS A 79 14.59 -9.93 4.24
N VAL A 80 15.30 -9.48 5.22
CA VAL A 80 16.52 -8.71 5.01
C VAL A 80 17.71 -9.67 4.95
#